data_47018162ff331517d3214faf8bcb92e4
#
_entry.id   47018162ff331517d3214faf8bcb92e4
#
_cell.length_a   1.000
_cell.length_b   1.000
_cell.length_c   1.000
_cell.angle_alpha   90.00
_cell.angle_beta   90.00
_cell.angle_gamma   90.00
#
_symmetry.space_group_name_H-M   'P 1'
#
loop_
_entity.id
_entity.type
_entity.pdbx_description
1 polymer ?
#
loop_
_entity_poly.entity_id
_entity_poly.type
_entity_poly.pdbx_seq_one_letter_code
_entity_poly.pdbx_strand_id
1 'polypeptide(L)'
;MEKHQETFFGCDADYRDARIVIFGAPFDSTTSYRPGTRDASRVMRAEAYGLETFSPYQDLDLVDAQVFDSGDLELAFGETEKTLSIIEERAAEILSDGKTPFMIGGEHLVTLGAVRAAAKKYPDLCVVHFDAHTDLRDEFLGSKLSHASVLRRCWDILGDGRIAQFGIRSGEGAEFRWAEKEGHTSLHRFDFKGLREAVAEFAGKPVYFTIDLDVMDPAYFPGTGTPEAGGVTFKELLQAALTVIQSANVIGCDLVELAPNLDQSGASTATALKVMREMLLALEKPFLQAETV
;
A
#
# COMPACT_ATOMS: atom_id res chain seq x y z
N MET A 1 -13.19 18.08 2.83
CA MET A 1 -12.19 18.16 1.73
C MET A 1 -12.86 18.58 0.44
N GLU A 2 -12.15 19.29 -0.42
CA GLU A 2 -12.64 19.65 -1.76
C GLU A 2 -12.33 18.52 -2.74
N LYS A 3 -13.19 18.35 -3.76
CA LYS A 3 -13.03 17.32 -4.80
C LYS A 3 -11.88 17.71 -5.75
N HIS A 4 -11.00 16.77 -6.05
CA HIS A 4 -9.97 16.95 -7.05
C HIS A 4 -10.59 17.03 -8.47
N GLN A 5 -9.99 17.80 -9.39
CA GLN A 5 -10.52 17.96 -10.74
C GLN A 5 -10.28 16.74 -11.63
N GLU A 6 -9.13 16.05 -11.42
CA GLU A 6 -8.82 14.78 -12.09
C GLU A 6 -8.86 13.67 -11.03
N THR A 7 -9.85 12.79 -11.11
CA THR A 7 -10.03 11.68 -10.18
C THR A 7 -9.71 10.35 -10.85
N PHE A 8 -9.44 9.33 -10.05
CA PHE A 8 -9.41 7.97 -10.55
C PHE A 8 -10.80 7.56 -11.06
N PHE A 9 -10.85 6.73 -12.10
CA PHE A 9 -12.09 6.22 -12.69
C PHE A 9 -13.06 5.67 -11.61
N GLY A 10 -14.31 6.13 -11.63
CA GLY A 10 -15.34 5.70 -10.68
C GLY A 10 -15.17 6.16 -9.23
N CYS A 11 -14.12 6.95 -8.90
CA CYS A 11 -13.89 7.45 -7.55
C CYS A 11 -14.45 8.88 -7.39
N ASP A 12 -15.75 9.03 -7.63
CA ASP A 12 -16.46 10.31 -7.80
C ASP A 12 -17.39 10.67 -6.64
N ALA A 13 -17.48 9.86 -5.61
CA ALA A 13 -18.34 10.12 -4.46
C ALA A 13 -18.00 11.47 -3.82
N ASP A 14 -18.98 12.09 -3.16
CA ASP A 14 -18.70 13.21 -2.27
C ASP A 14 -17.98 12.74 -1.01
N TYR A 15 -17.07 13.55 -0.47
CA TYR A 15 -16.33 13.20 0.74
C TYR A 15 -17.23 12.75 1.90
N ARG A 16 -18.38 13.43 2.05
CA ARG A 16 -19.36 13.12 3.12
C ARG A 16 -19.84 11.68 3.03
N ASP A 17 -20.11 11.20 1.81
CA ASP A 17 -20.75 9.90 1.56
C ASP A 17 -19.71 8.79 1.35
N ALA A 18 -18.43 9.16 1.09
CA ALA A 18 -17.35 8.22 0.88
C ALA A 18 -17.02 7.40 2.11
N ARG A 19 -16.74 6.11 1.91
CA ARG A 19 -16.20 5.17 2.90
C ARG A 19 -14.70 5.02 2.78
N ILE A 20 -14.17 5.16 1.56
CA ILE A 20 -12.74 5.12 1.27
C ILE A 20 -12.30 6.47 0.74
N VAL A 21 -11.16 6.96 1.20
CA VAL A 21 -10.55 8.20 0.73
C VAL A 21 -9.17 7.92 0.16
N ILE A 22 -9.02 8.14 -1.15
CA ILE A 22 -7.73 8.04 -1.83
C ILE A 22 -6.97 9.36 -1.68
N PHE A 23 -5.66 9.28 -1.48
CA PHE A 23 -4.75 10.41 -1.57
C PHE A 23 -3.38 9.96 -2.08
N GLY A 24 -2.69 10.82 -2.81
CA GLY A 24 -1.33 10.59 -3.28
C GLY A 24 -0.28 11.13 -2.30
N ALA A 25 0.82 10.40 -2.13
CA ALA A 25 2.00 10.80 -1.37
C ALA A 25 3.25 10.81 -2.28
N PRO A 26 3.44 11.86 -3.13
CA PRO A 26 4.45 11.91 -4.19
C PRO A 26 5.86 12.17 -3.62
N PHE A 27 6.47 11.19 -2.98
CA PHE A 27 7.77 11.29 -2.33
C PHE A 27 8.70 10.13 -2.74
N ASP A 28 9.96 10.45 -3.15
CA ASP A 28 10.99 9.47 -3.47
C ASP A 28 12.40 10.00 -3.14
N SER A 29 12.50 10.78 -2.06
CA SER A 29 13.76 11.48 -1.71
C SER A 29 14.80 10.60 -1.02
N THR A 30 14.44 9.37 -0.59
CA THR A 30 15.39 8.41 -0.01
C THR A 30 15.68 7.23 -0.94
N THR A 31 15.11 7.22 -2.14
CA THR A 31 15.37 6.20 -3.16
C THR A 31 16.86 6.07 -3.44
N SER A 32 17.40 4.86 -3.32
CA SER A 32 18.83 4.60 -3.41
C SER A 32 19.31 4.19 -4.80
N TYR A 33 18.40 3.82 -5.71
CA TYR A 33 18.77 3.31 -7.04
C TYR A 33 18.11 4.09 -8.17
N ARG A 34 16.86 3.83 -8.51
CA ARG A 34 16.18 4.47 -9.64
C ARG A 34 14.97 5.26 -9.15
N PRO A 35 15.01 6.60 -9.15
CA PRO A 35 13.89 7.43 -8.72
C PRO A 35 12.77 7.47 -9.76
N GLY A 36 11.61 7.95 -9.35
CA GLY A 36 10.45 8.18 -10.21
C GLY A 36 9.11 7.78 -9.58
N THR A 37 9.14 7.19 -8.39
CA THR A 37 7.91 6.77 -7.70
C THR A 37 7.05 7.95 -7.25
N ARG A 38 7.61 9.16 -7.12
CA ARG A 38 6.86 10.40 -6.87
C ARG A 38 5.83 10.74 -7.96
N ASP A 39 5.97 10.19 -9.16
CA ASP A 39 5.06 10.44 -10.27
C ASP A 39 3.88 9.46 -10.32
N ALA A 40 3.87 8.43 -9.47
CA ALA A 40 2.91 7.32 -9.53
C ALA A 40 1.46 7.79 -9.51
N SER A 41 1.03 8.50 -8.46
CA SER A 41 -0.37 8.92 -8.29
C SER A 41 -0.87 9.81 -9.43
N ARG A 42 -0.03 10.76 -9.87
CA ARG A 42 -0.35 11.65 -10.99
C ARG A 42 -0.52 10.88 -12.31
N VAL A 43 0.42 9.99 -12.63
CA VAL A 43 0.36 9.22 -13.88
C VAL A 43 -0.79 8.21 -13.84
N MET A 44 -1.01 7.54 -12.71
CA MET A 44 -2.15 6.64 -12.54
C MET A 44 -3.48 7.36 -12.77
N ARG A 45 -3.69 8.59 -12.24
CA ARG A 45 -4.92 9.35 -12.51
C ARG A 45 -5.08 9.67 -14.00
N ALA A 46 -4.01 10.14 -14.64
CA ALA A 46 -4.05 10.47 -16.06
C ALA A 46 -4.36 9.25 -16.95
N GLU A 47 -3.90 8.07 -16.58
CA GLU A 47 -4.10 6.83 -17.35
C GLU A 47 -5.34 6.03 -16.91
N ALA A 48 -5.98 6.38 -15.80
CA ALA A 48 -7.13 5.66 -15.27
C ALA A 48 -8.29 5.53 -16.27
N TYR A 49 -8.52 6.54 -17.10
CA TYR A 49 -9.57 6.53 -18.12
C TYR A 49 -9.36 5.49 -19.24
N GLY A 50 -8.17 4.90 -19.32
CA GLY A 50 -7.88 3.80 -20.25
C GLY A 50 -8.33 2.42 -19.77
N LEU A 51 -8.83 2.29 -18.52
CA LEU A 51 -9.26 1.02 -17.95
C LEU A 51 -10.77 1.00 -17.66
N GLU A 52 -11.36 -0.19 -17.76
CA GLU A 52 -12.76 -0.41 -17.41
C GLU A 52 -12.97 -0.36 -15.89
N THR A 53 -14.10 0.19 -15.44
CA THR A 53 -14.49 0.25 -14.03
C THR A 53 -15.00 -1.09 -13.50
N PHE A 54 -15.61 -1.91 -14.36
CA PHE A 54 -16.15 -3.22 -14.02
C PHE A 54 -15.06 -4.26 -13.75
N SER A 55 -15.20 -5.02 -12.67
CA SER A 55 -14.34 -6.14 -12.33
C SER A 55 -14.99 -7.49 -12.67
N PRO A 56 -14.47 -8.24 -13.64
CA PRO A 56 -14.91 -9.60 -13.90
C PRO A 56 -14.41 -10.62 -12.86
N TYR A 57 -13.53 -10.23 -11.94
CA TYR A 57 -13.08 -11.08 -10.83
C TYR A 57 -14.05 -11.08 -9.66
N GLN A 58 -14.76 -9.97 -9.45
CA GLN A 58 -15.65 -9.78 -8.32
C GLN A 58 -17.11 -9.61 -8.70
N ASP A 59 -17.40 -9.42 -10.02
CA ASP A 59 -18.71 -9.11 -10.57
C ASP A 59 -19.31 -7.83 -9.94
N LEU A 60 -18.47 -6.79 -9.83
CA LEU A 60 -18.78 -5.49 -9.25
C LEU A 60 -18.25 -4.37 -10.14
N ASP A 61 -18.90 -3.20 -10.08
CA ASP A 61 -18.47 -2.02 -10.80
C ASP A 61 -18.01 -0.91 -9.83
N LEU A 62 -16.87 -0.28 -10.10
CA LEU A 62 -16.31 0.77 -9.25
C LEU A 62 -17.16 2.05 -9.25
N VAL A 63 -17.99 2.28 -10.28
CA VAL A 63 -18.91 3.42 -10.34
C VAL A 63 -20.01 3.36 -9.28
N ASP A 64 -20.28 2.19 -8.73
CA ASP A 64 -21.27 1.99 -7.65
C ASP A 64 -20.63 2.16 -6.25
N ALA A 65 -19.29 2.27 -6.17
CA ALA A 65 -18.56 2.36 -4.92
C ALA A 65 -18.52 3.80 -4.37
N GLN A 66 -18.50 3.93 -3.03
CA GLN A 66 -18.42 5.23 -2.36
C GLN A 66 -16.96 5.59 -2.05
N VAL A 67 -16.21 5.94 -3.09
CA VAL A 67 -14.79 6.28 -3.03
C VAL A 67 -14.58 7.76 -3.41
N PHE A 68 -13.88 8.50 -2.56
CA PHE A 68 -13.50 9.89 -2.81
C PHE A 68 -12.00 9.99 -3.08
N ASP A 69 -11.61 10.68 -4.16
CA ASP A 69 -10.22 11.02 -4.45
C ASP A 69 -9.92 12.45 -3.98
N SER A 70 -9.06 12.61 -2.99
CA SER A 70 -8.66 13.90 -2.43
C SER A 70 -7.44 14.54 -3.12
N GLY A 71 -6.92 13.93 -4.18
CA GLY A 71 -5.73 14.42 -4.87
C GLY A 71 -4.42 14.09 -4.16
N ASP A 72 -3.34 14.72 -4.61
CA ASP A 72 -2.00 14.54 -4.05
C ASP A 72 -1.74 15.51 -2.90
N LEU A 73 -0.96 15.06 -1.92
CA LEU A 73 -0.45 15.90 -0.85
C LEU A 73 0.66 16.83 -1.35
N GLU A 74 0.66 18.07 -0.86
CA GLU A 74 1.79 18.97 -0.99
C GLU A 74 2.85 18.62 0.06
N LEU A 75 3.88 17.89 -0.35
CA LEU A 75 4.91 17.38 0.55
C LEU A 75 6.10 18.33 0.67
N ALA A 76 6.74 18.32 1.84
CA ALA A 76 7.87 19.19 2.14
C ALA A 76 9.13 18.77 1.36
N PHE A 77 9.68 19.67 0.56
CA PHE A 77 10.85 19.39 -0.25
C PHE A 77 12.10 19.20 0.60
N GLY A 78 12.72 18.02 0.52
CA GLY A 78 13.96 17.69 1.23
C GLY A 78 13.84 17.49 2.75
N GLU A 79 12.62 17.50 3.30
CA GLU A 79 12.37 17.34 4.74
C GLU A 79 11.57 16.07 5.02
N THR A 80 12.26 14.93 5.13
CA THR A 80 11.63 13.60 5.27
C THR A 80 10.66 13.49 6.44
N GLU A 81 11.07 13.93 7.65
CA GLU A 81 10.19 13.83 8.84
C GLU A 81 8.95 14.73 8.71
N LYS A 82 9.09 15.92 8.12
CA LYS A 82 7.94 16.79 7.86
C LYS A 82 6.99 16.20 6.82
N THR A 83 7.54 15.55 5.79
CA THR A 83 6.75 14.78 4.82
C THR A 83 5.94 13.69 5.51
N LEU A 84 6.58 12.89 6.38
CA LEU A 84 5.89 11.85 7.15
C LEU A 84 4.81 12.44 8.07
N SER A 85 5.04 13.62 8.68
CA SER A 85 4.05 14.29 9.50
C SER A 85 2.82 14.74 8.68
N ILE A 86 3.01 15.27 7.47
CA ILE A 86 1.91 15.66 6.57
C ILE A 86 1.06 14.44 6.19
N ILE A 87 1.71 13.30 5.88
CA ILE A 87 1.02 12.04 5.57
C ILE A 87 0.25 11.54 6.79
N GLU A 88 0.88 11.58 7.96
CA GLU A 88 0.27 11.19 9.23
C GLU A 88 -0.98 12.02 9.54
N GLU A 89 -0.92 13.35 9.38
CA GLU A 89 -2.05 14.26 9.59
C GLU A 89 -3.21 13.92 8.66
N ARG A 90 -2.94 13.68 7.35
CA ARG A 90 -3.98 13.29 6.38
C ARG A 90 -4.62 11.95 6.72
N ALA A 91 -3.82 10.93 7.03
CA ALA A 91 -4.34 9.62 7.41
C ALA A 91 -5.15 9.70 8.72
N ALA A 92 -4.70 10.49 9.70
CA ALA A 92 -5.41 10.70 10.95
C ALA A 92 -6.76 11.40 10.75
N GLU A 93 -6.83 12.42 9.88
CA GLU A 93 -8.08 13.09 9.50
C GLU A 93 -9.08 12.08 8.92
N ILE A 94 -8.68 11.29 7.92
CA ILE A 94 -9.53 10.29 7.28
C ILE A 94 -10.02 9.25 8.29
N LEU A 95 -9.10 8.71 9.09
CA LEU A 95 -9.42 7.75 10.13
C LEU A 95 -10.37 8.33 11.19
N SER A 96 -10.20 9.61 11.61
CA SER A 96 -11.06 10.25 12.60
C SER A 96 -12.51 10.36 12.13
N ASP A 97 -12.71 10.55 10.83
CA ASP A 97 -14.02 10.62 10.19
C ASP A 97 -14.64 9.21 9.97
N GLY A 98 -14.00 8.16 10.47
CA GLY A 98 -14.47 6.77 10.35
C GLY A 98 -14.32 6.18 8.96
N LYS A 99 -13.47 6.76 8.11
CA LYS A 99 -13.22 6.34 6.73
C LYS A 99 -11.91 5.57 6.64
N THR A 100 -11.74 4.83 5.54
CA THR A 100 -10.53 4.05 5.25
C THR A 100 -9.59 4.85 4.36
N PRO A 101 -8.38 5.24 4.80
CA PRO A 101 -7.36 5.83 3.95
C PRO A 101 -6.82 4.80 2.95
N PHE A 102 -6.76 5.17 1.67
CA PHE A 102 -6.09 4.45 0.60
C PHE A 102 -5.02 5.36 0.01
N MET A 103 -3.75 5.12 0.35
CA MET A 103 -2.65 5.95 -0.12
C MET A 103 -2.04 5.38 -1.41
N ILE A 104 -1.85 6.23 -2.41
CA ILE A 104 -0.97 5.92 -3.54
C ILE A 104 0.37 6.57 -3.25
N GLY A 105 1.35 5.73 -2.98
CA GLY A 105 2.64 6.21 -2.53
C GLY A 105 3.54 6.67 -3.65
N GLY A 106 4.65 7.21 -3.19
CA GLY A 106 5.94 7.24 -3.80
C GLY A 106 6.75 6.02 -3.37
N GLU A 107 7.93 6.26 -2.80
CA GLU A 107 8.75 5.20 -2.20
C GLU A 107 8.11 4.63 -0.93
N HIS A 108 8.53 3.42 -0.51
CA HIS A 108 7.87 2.70 0.59
C HIS A 108 7.90 3.43 1.95
N LEU A 109 8.85 4.33 2.17
CA LEU A 109 8.93 5.10 3.43
C LEU A 109 7.62 5.85 3.77
N VAL A 110 6.82 6.26 2.79
CA VAL A 110 5.58 7.01 3.00
C VAL A 110 4.57 6.26 3.87
N THR A 111 4.59 4.93 3.82
CA THR A 111 3.76 4.04 4.65
C THR A 111 3.92 4.31 6.14
N LEU A 112 5.11 4.69 6.60
CA LEU A 112 5.37 5.01 8.02
C LEU A 112 4.46 6.14 8.53
N GLY A 113 4.20 7.17 7.71
CA GLY A 113 3.30 8.27 8.09
C GLY A 113 1.88 7.77 8.38
N ALA A 114 1.33 6.94 7.49
CA ALA A 114 -0.01 6.38 7.65
C ALA A 114 -0.09 5.37 8.83
N VAL A 115 0.94 4.53 9.00
CA VAL A 115 1.03 3.61 10.15
C VAL A 115 1.12 4.37 11.48
N ARG A 116 1.84 5.50 11.57
CA ARG A 116 1.87 6.36 12.75
C ARG A 116 0.47 6.84 13.13
N ALA A 117 -0.30 7.31 12.16
CA ALA A 117 -1.68 7.75 12.38
C ALA A 117 -2.57 6.58 12.86
N ALA A 118 -2.48 5.45 12.18
CA ALA A 118 -3.26 4.26 12.49
C ALA A 118 -2.94 3.71 13.89
N ALA A 119 -1.67 3.64 14.28
CA ALA A 119 -1.23 3.15 15.58
C ALA A 119 -1.70 4.03 16.75
N LYS A 120 -1.80 5.36 16.54
CA LYS A 120 -2.36 6.27 17.54
C LYS A 120 -3.84 6.03 17.81
N LYS A 121 -4.60 5.67 16.77
CA LYS A 121 -6.03 5.37 16.89
C LYS A 121 -6.28 3.93 17.36
N TYR A 122 -5.44 3.00 16.95
CA TYR A 122 -5.58 1.57 17.18
C TYR A 122 -4.31 1.00 17.86
N PRO A 123 -4.25 0.94 19.20
CA PRO A 123 -3.05 0.48 19.93
C PRO A 123 -2.66 -0.98 19.66
N ASP A 124 -3.60 -1.78 19.16
CA ASP A 124 -3.42 -3.18 18.79
C ASP A 124 -3.26 -3.39 17.26
N LEU A 125 -2.95 -2.33 16.52
CA LEU A 125 -2.69 -2.36 15.08
C LEU A 125 -1.70 -3.45 14.70
N CYS A 126 -2.01 -4.15 13.61
CA CYS A 126 -1.11 -5.07 12.92
C CYS A 126 -0.84 -4.58 11.49
N VAL A 127 0.23 -5.05 10.89
CA VAL A 127 0.60 -4.73 9.50
C VAL A 127 0.74 -6.02 8.71
N VAL A 128 0.10 -6.07 7.54
CA VAL A 128 0.38 -7.05 6.49
C VAL A 128 1.16 -6.35 5.39
N HIS A 129 2.28 -6.90 5.00
CA HIS A 129 3.25 -6.32 4.08
C HIS A 129 3.56 -7.28 2.94
N PHE A 130 3.36 -6.82 1.71
CA PHE A 130 3.77 -7.54 0.50
C PHE A 130 4.89 -6.78 -0.19
N ASP A 131 6.01 -7.45 -0.48
CA ASP A 131 7.23 -6.81 -0.97
C ASP A 131 8.24 -7.86 -1.47
N ALA A 132 9.15 -7.45 -2.35
CA ALA A 132 10.37 -8.20 -2.61
C ALA A 132 11.38 -8.07 -1.46
N HIS A 133 11.40 -6.91 -0.80
CA HIS A 133 12.41 -6.51 0.18
C HIS A 133 11.93 -6.69 1.62
N THR A 134 12.89 -6.86 2.53
CA THR A 134 12.57 -6.94 3.97
C THR A 134 12.20 -5.59 4.57
N ASP A 135 12.84 -4.52 4.11
CA ASP A 135 12.74 -3.13 4.62
C ASP A 135 12.96 -3.00 6.14
N LEU A 136 13.83 -3.86 6.68
CA LEU A 136 14.10 -4.01 8.11
C LEU A 136 15.46 -3.45 8.54
N ARG A 137 16.16 -2.69 7.69
CA ARG A 137 17.41 -2.06 8.07
C ARG A 137 17.20 -1.10 9.24
N ASP A 138 18.07 -1.15 10.24
CA ASP A 138 18.00 -0.17 11.32
C ASP A 138 18.38 1.22 10.84
N GLU A 139 19.37 1.29 9.93
CA GLU A 139 19.82 2.50 9.26
C GLU A 139 20.29 2.17 7.83
N PHE A 140 20.06 3.09 6.90
CA PHE A 140 20.53 2.96 5.54
C PHE A 140 21.10 4.27 5.04
N LEU A 141 22.35 4.24 4.55
CA LEU A 141 23.10 5.40 4.05
C LEU A 141 23.10 6.61 5.02
N GLY A 142 23.21 6.34 6.33
CA GLY A 142 23.24 7.35 7.38
C GLY A 142 21.88 7.88 7.83
N SER A 143 20.77 7.24 7.37
CA SER A 143 19.43 7.62 7.77
C SER A 143 18.63 6.42 8.32
N LYS A 144 17.92 6.65 9.42
CA LYS A 144 16.92 5.73 9.95
C LYS A 144 15.58 5.84 9.21
N LEU A 145 15.36 6.92 8.49
CA LEU A 145 14.18 7.18 7.69
C LEU A 145 14.52 7.00 6.22
N SER A 146 14.32 5.81 5.72
CA SER A 146 14.50 5.45 4.30
C SER A 146 13.51 4.36 3.90
N HIS A 147 13.31 4.20 2.58
CA HIS A 147 12.52 3.11 2.02
C HIS A 147 12.97 1.75 2.58
N ALA A 148 14.28 1.48 2.68
CA ALA A 148 14.85 0.22 3.17
C ALA A 148 14.72 0.01 4.71
N SER A 149 14.11 0.95 5.44
CA SER A 149 13.98 0.91 6.90
C SER A 149 12.52 1.05 7.38
N VAL A 150 11.57 1.17 6.46
CA VAL A 150 10.18 1.50 6.81
C VAL A 150 9.55 0.48 7.74
N LEU A 151 9.70 -0.82 7.48
CA LEU A 151 9.13 -1.89 8.31
C LEU A 151 9.85 -2.00 9.67
N ARG A 152 11.13 -1.65 9.73
CA ARG A 152 11.83 -1.53 11.01
C ARG A 152 11.26 -0.38 11.84
N ARG A 153 10.95 0.76 11.24
CA ARG A 153 10.30 1.90 11.93
C ARG A 153 8.87 1.59 12.34
N CYS A 154 8.13 0.83 11.53
CA CYS A 154 6.82 0.31 11.93
C CYS A 154 6.93 -0.61 13.15
N TRP A 155 7.91 -1.50 13.17
CA TRP A 155 8.15 -2.37 14.32
C TRP A 155 8.52 -1.59 15.60
N ASP A 156 9.31 -0.52 15.51
CA ASP A 156 9.62 0.34 16.65
C ASP A 156 8.34 0.89 17.34
N ILE A 157 7.25 1.04 16.58
CA ILE A 157 5.95 1.52 17.07
C ILE A 157 5.09 0.36 17.59
N LEU A 158 5.05 -0.74 16.86
CA LEU A 158 4.09 -1.83 17.04
C LEU A 158 4.59 -2.94 17.97
N GLY A 159 5.90 -3.22 17.94
CA GLY A 159 6.51 -4.34 18.66
C GLY A 159 6.32 -5.69 17.98
N ASP A 160 6.72 -6.76 18.68
CA ASP A 160 6.72 -8.13 18.20
C ASP A 160 5.31 -8.70 17.94
N GLY A 161 5.22 -9.60 16.95
CA GLY A 161 3.98 -10.30 16.60
C GLY A 161 2.90 -9.43 15.98
N ARG A 162 3.28 -8.29 15.41
CA ARG A 162 2.36 -7.32 14.80
C ARG A 162 2.59 -7.11 13.30
N ILE A 163 3.62 -7.69 12.71
CA ILE A 163 3.99 -7.52 11.31
C ILE A 163 4.13 -8.90 10.66
N ALA A 164 3.41 -9.11 9.55
CA ALA A 164 3.53 -10.28 8.69
C ALA A 164 3.93 -9.84 7.28
N GLN A 165 5.07 -10.37 6.78
CA GLN A 165 5.71 -9.98 5.52
C GLN A 165 5.68 -11.16 4.53
N PHE A 166 5.31 -10.90 3.27
CA PHE A 166 5.17 -11.92 2.23
C PHE A 166 5.84 -11.51 0.92
N GLY A 167 6.32 -12.50 0.15
CA GLY A 167 7.00 -12.28 -1.13
C GLY A 167 8.48 -12.02 -0.99
N ILE A 168 9.00 -11.95 0.23
CA ILE A 168 10.32 -11.46 0.57
C ILE A 168 11.43 -12.33 -0.04
N ARG A 169 12.28 -11.72 -0.83
CA ARG A 169 13.40 -12.40 -1.51
C ARG A 169 14.69 -11.60 -1.57
N SER A 170 14.66 -10.34 -1.08
CA SER A 170 15.80 -9.43 -1.04
C SER A 170 15.95 -8.74 0.32
N GLY A 171 17.19 -8.52 0.75
CA GLY A 171 17.58 -7.90 2.02
C GLY A 171 18.95 -8.36 2.48
N GLU A 172 19.50 -7.74 3.50
CA GLU A 172 20.75 -8.18 4.10
C GLU A 172 20.53 -9.39 5.03
N GLY A 173 21.53 -10.28 5.12
CA GLY A 173 21.43 -11.44 6.00
C GLY A 173 21.21 -11.08 7.48
N ALA A 174 21.51 -9.85 7.90
CA ALA A 174 21.21 -9.35 9.23
C ALA A 174 19.70 -9.14 9.44
N GLU A 175 19.00 -8.60 8.44
CA GLU A 175 17.54 -8.36 8.48
C GLU A 175 16.78 -9.67 8.60
N PHE A 176 17.14 -10.68 7.79
CA PHE A 176 16.55 -12.02 7.89
C PHE A 176 16.78 -12.69 9.25
N ARG A 177 17.99 -12.54 9.82
CA ARG A 177 18.26 -13.10 11.17
C ARG A 177 17.43 -12.40 12.24
N TRP A 178 17.34 -11.08 12.16
CA TRP A 178 16.55 -10.27 13.08
C TRP A 178 15.06 -10.64 13.00
N ALA A 179 14.50 -10.73 11.80
CA ALA A 179 13.10 -11.11 11.60
C ALA A 179 12.80 -12.56 12.07
N GLU A 180 13.52 -13.54 11.52
CA GLU A 180 13.17 -14.96 11.65
C GLU A 180 13.73 -15.61 12.90
N LYS A 181 15.02 -15.37 13.24
CA LYS A 181 15.66 -16.06 14.37
C LYS A 181 15.38 -15.40 15.70
N GLU A 182 15.28 -14.07 15.70
CA GLU A 182 14.93 -13.31 16.90
C GLU A 182 13.42 -13.16 17.05
N GLY A 183 12.65 -13.46 15.99
CA GLY A 183 11.18 -13.58 16.03
C GLY A 183 10.43 -12.26 16.06
N HIS A 184 11.02 -11.19 15.52
CA HIS A 184 10.43 -9.87 15.59
C HIS A 184 9.30 -9.66 14.58
N THR A 185 9.36 -10.31 13.40
CA THR A 185 8.29 -10.29 12.39
C THR A 185 8.01 -11.70 11.87
N SER A 186 6.80 -11.95 11.38
CA SER A 186 6.46 -13.18 10.65
C SER A 186 6.85 -12.99 9.18
N LEU A 187 8.01 -13.52 8.77
CA LEU A 187 8.57 -13.32 7.43
C LEU A 187 8.40 -14.56 6.57
N HIS A 188 7.69 -14.41 5.43
CA HIS A 188 7.44 -15.47 4.46
C HIS A 188 8.13 -15.14 3.14
N ARG A 189 8.97 -16.09 2.68
CA ARG A 189 9.83 -15.88 1.51
C ARG A 189 9.16 -16.31 0.21
N PHE A 190 9.42 -15.56 -0.85
CA PHE A 190 9.19 -15.83 -2.27
C PHE A 190 7.74 -15.76 -2.74
N ASP A 191 6.77 -16.18 -1.93
CA ASP A 191 5.36 -16.28 -2.33
C ASP A 191 4.41 -15.92 -1.16
N PHE A 192 3.12 -16.20 -1.34
CA PHE A 192 2.07 -15.96 -0.35
C PHE A 192 1.64 -17.22 0.42
N LYS A 193 2.49 -18.23 0.46
CA LYS A 193 2.19 -19.46 1.20
C LYS A 193 2.09 -19.17 2.71
N GLY A 194 1.03 -19.67 3.34
CA GLY A 194 0.76 -19.42 4.77
C GLY A 194 0.06 -18.09 5.06
N LEU A 195 -0.36 -17.34 4.02
CA LEU A 195 -1.01 -16.04 4.18
C LEU A 195 -2.29 -16.12 5.02
N ARG A 196 -3.16 -17.10 4.78
CA ARG A 196 -4.43 -17.23 5.51
C ARG A 196 -4.20 -17.51 6.99
N GLU A 197 -3.23 -18.34 7.31
CA GLU A 197 -2.83 -18.69 8.66
C GLU A 197 -2.26 -17.48 9.40
N ALA A 198 -1.34 -16.74 8.78
CA ALA A 198 -0.75 -15.54 9.38
C ALA A 198 -1.79 -14.42 9.59
N VAL A 199 -2.67 -14.19 8.60
CA VAL A 199 -3.76 -13.21 8.75
C VAL A 199 -4.75 -13.61 9.84
N ALA A 200 -4.99 -14.92 10.03
CA ALA A 200 -5.86 -15.41 11.10
C ALA A 200 -5.31 -15.12 12.50
N GLU A 201 -3.98 -14.96 12.68
CA GLU A 201 -3.38 -14.53 13.95
C GLU A 201 -3.74 -13.07 14.31
N PHE A 202 -4.15 -12.30 13.32
CA PHE A 202 -4.63 -10.92 13.48
C PHE A 202 -6.16 -10.81 13.62
N ALA A 203 -6.87 -11.94 13.77
CA ALA A 203 -8.33 -11.94 13.87
C ALA A 203 -8.83 -10.99 14.96
N GLY A 204 -9.77 -10.12 14.59
CA GLY A 204 -10.37 -9.11 15.49
C GLY A 204 -9.49 -7.87 15.74
N LYS A 205 -8.25 -7.83 15.24
CA LYS A 205 -7.38 -6.65 15.34
C LYS A 205 -7.48 -5.79 14.07
N PRO A 206 -7.26 -4.48 14.18
CA PRO A 206 -7.13 -3.61 13.01
C PRO A 206 -5.84 -3.93 12.25
N VAL A 207 -5.94 -3.94 10.91
CA VAL A 207 -4.81 -4.23 10.02
C VAL A 207 -4.59 -3.06 9.08
N TYR A 208 -3.37 -2.56 9.02
CA TYR A 208 -2.89 -1.73 7.91
C TYR A 208 -2.24 -2.63 6.86
N PHE A 209 -2.65 -2.49 5.60
CA PHE A 209 -2.19 -3.35 4.51
C PHE A 209 -1.36 -2.55 3.51
N THR A 210 -0.06 -2.82 3.43
CA THR A 210 0.86 -2.16 2.50
C THR A 210 1.34 -3.13 1.44
N ILE A 211 1.33 -2.68 0.19
CA ILE A 211 1.82 -3.42 -0.97
C ILE A 211 2.88 -2.60 -1.68
N ASP A 212 4.13 -3.06 -1.58
CA ASP A 212 5.16 -2.71 -2.54
C ASP A 212 4.91 -3.50 -3.83
N LEU A 213 4.73 -2.77 -4.93
CA LEU A 213 4.39 -3.40 -6.21
C LEU A 213 5.57 -4.18 -6.83
N ASP A 214 6.80 -4.01 -6.31
CA ASP A 214 7.96 -4.79 -6.71
C ASP A 214 7.93 -6.24 -6.17
N VAL A 215 6.95 -6.57 -5.30
CA VAL A 215 6.64 -7.97 -4.97
C VAL A 215 6.39 -8.80 -6.22
N MET A 216 5.86 -8.18 -7.28
CA MET A 216 5.70 -8.83 -8.58
C MET A 216 7.05 -9.04 -9.27
N ASP A 217 7.11 -10.09 -10.08
CA ASP A 217 8.29 -10.33 -10.93
C ASP A 217 8.46 -9.21 -11.97
N PRO A 218 9.69 -8.73 -12.22
CA PRO A 218 9.96 -7.69 -13.23
C PRO A 218 9.49 -8.01 -14.65
N ALA A 219 9.23 -9.28 -14.96
CA ALA A 219 8.62 -9.67 -16.22
C ALA A 219 7.15 -9.20 -16.34
N TYR A 220 6.47 -8.96 -15.23
CA TYR A 220 5.09 -8.46 -15.16
C TYR A 220 5.01 -7.01 -14.70
N PHE A 221 6.01 -6.55 -13.93
CA PHE A 221 6.02 -5.21 -13.33
C PHE A 221 7.43 -4.59 -13.39
N PRO A 222 7.91 -4.17 -14.57
CA PRO A 222 9.23 -3.56 -14.74
C PRO A 222 9.31 -2.12 -14.23
N GLY A 223 8.17 -1.44 -14.00
CA GLY A 223 8.07 -0.03 -13.63
C GLY A 223 8.25 0.22 -12.13
N THR A 224 9.36 -0.23 -11.57
CA THR A 224 9.74 0.00 -10.19
C THR A 224 11.21 0.36 -10.03
N GLY A 225 11.57 1.01 -8.92
CA GLY A 225 12.93 1.47 -8.65
C GLY A 225 13.93 0.34 -8.41
N THR A 226 13.53 -0.69 -7.70
CA THR A 226 14.38 -1.79 -7.22
C THR A 226 13.82 -3.16 -7.60
N PRO A 227 13.73 -3.50 -8.91
CA PRO A 227 13.13 -4.75 -9.34
C PRO A 227 13.98 -5.96 -8.91
N GLU A 228 13.31 -6.98 -8.38
CA GLU A 228 13.90 -8.25 -7.96
C GLU A 228 13.26 -9.42 -8.72
N ALA A 229 14.08 -10.25 -9.35
CA ALA A 229 13.61 -11.42 -10.11
C ALA A 229 13.07 -12.53 -9.17
N GLY A 230 12.18 -13.37 -9.71
CA GLY A 230 11.58 -14.48 -8.95
C GLY A 230 10.37 -14.07 -8.13
N GLY A 231 9.71 -12.99 -8.51
CA GLY A 231 8.49 -12.49 -7.88
C GLY A 231 7.24 -13.20 -8.33
N VAL A 232 6.10 -12.69 -7.85
CA VAL A 232 4.78 -13.25 -8.12
C VAL A 232 4.16 -12.66 -9.39
N THR A 233 3.18 -13.36 -9.95
CA THR A 233 2.35 -12.87 -11.05
C THR A 233 1.25 -11.94 -10.56
N PHE A 234 0.64 -11.17 -11.47
CA PHE A 234 -0.55 -10.37 -11.16
C PHE A 234 -1.68 -11.19 -10.52
N LYS A 235 -1.93 -12.42 -11.00
CA LYS A 235 -3.02 -13.26 -10.47
C LYS A 235 -2.75 -13.72 -9.05
N GLU A 236 -1.51 -14.05 -8.72
CA GLU A 236 -1.12 -14.44 -7.37
C GLU A 236 -1.22 -13.25 -6.42
N LEU A 237 -0.72 -12.06 -6.82
CA LEU A 237 -0.87 -10.83 -6.05
C LEU A 237 -2.34 -10.49 -5.80
N LEU A 238 -3.16 -10.50 -6.85
CA LEU A 238 -4.59 -10.21 -6.73
C LEU A 238 -5.28 -11.16 -5.75
N GLN A 239 -5.06 -12.46 -5.89
CA GLN A 239 -5.67 -13.45 -5.00
C GLN A 239 -5.23 -13.26 -3.54
N ALA A 240 -3.95 -12.94 -3.32
CA ALA A 240 -3.41 -12.66 -2.00
C ALA A 240 -4.02 -11.38 -1.39
N ALA A 241 -4.08 -10.29 -2.16
CA ALA A 241 -4.66 -9.03 -1.71
C ALA A 241 -6.14 -9.17 -1.34
N LEU A 242 -6.93 -9.85 -2.18
CA LEU A 242 -8.32 -10.17 -1.88
C LEU A 242 -8.46 -11.06 -0.64
N THR A 243 -7.53 -11.99 -0.42
CA THR A 243 -7.52 -12.83 0.79
C THR A 243 -7.32 -11.98 2.05
N VAL A 244 -6.38 -11.04 2.04
CA VAL A 244 -6.16 -10.13 3.18
C VAL A 244 -7.42 -9.31 3.47
N ILE A 245 -7.95 -8.62 2.45
CA ILE A 245 -9.10 -7.71 2.62
C ILE A 245 -10.35 -8.47 3.10
N GLN A 246 -10.57 -9.69 2.63
CA GLN A 246 -11.75 -10.51 3.03
C GLN A 246 -11.60 -11.17 4.40
N SER A 247 -10.36 -11.34 4.90
CA SER A 247 -10.09 -12.11 6.12
C SER A 247 -9.67 -11.25 7.31
N ALA A 248 -9.26 -9.99 7.07
CA ALA A 248 -8.80 -9.07 8.09
C ALA A 248 -9.69 -7.84 8.21
N ASN A 249 -9.64 -7.18 9.36
CA ASN A 249 -10.23 -5.86 9.55
C ASN A 249 -9.27 -4.78 9.01
N VAL A 250 -9.23 -4.60 7.68
CA VAL A 250 -8.35 -3.62 7.02
C VAL A 250 -8.89 -2.21 7.27
N ILE A 251 -8.14 -1.41 8.01
CA ILE A 251 -8.51 -0.04 8.41
C ILE A 251 -7.79 1.06 7.59
N GLY A 252 -6.85 0.67 6.76
CA GLY A 252 -6.10 1.51 5.85
C GLY A 252 -5.17 0.67 5.01
N CYS A 253 -4.81 1.17 3.83
CA CYS A 253 -3.90 0.47 2.93
C CYS A 253 -3.17 1.44 2.01
N ASP A 254 -2.12 0.94 1.36
CA ASP A 254 -1.40 1.66 0.32
C ASP A 254 -0.87 0.76 -0.79
N LEU A 255 -0.56 1.41 -1.93
CA LEU A 255 0.23 0.87 -3.03
C LEU A 255 1.43 1.79 -3.23
N VAL A 256 2.64 1.23 -3.19
CA VAL A 256 3.89 1.99 -3.28
C VAL A 256 4.83 1.44 -4.36
N GLU A 257 5.90 2.16 -4.65
CA GLU A 257 7.02 1.79 -5.53
C GLU A 257 6.66 1.61 -7.02
N LEU A 258 5.52 2.13 -7.49
CA LEU A 258 5.35 2.32 -8.93
C LEU A 258 6.20 3.50 -9.41
N ALA A 259 7.11 3.27 -10.34
CA ALA A 259 7.90 4.28 -11.04
C ALA A 259 7.54 4.30 -12.54
N PRO A 260 6.53 5.09 -12.95
CA PRO A 260 5.99 5.03 -14.32
C PRO A 260 7.02 5.34 -15.41
N ASN A 261 7.98 6.22 -15.13
CA ASN A 261 9.05 6.60 -16.04
C ASN A 261 10.03 5.46 -16.38
N LEU A 262 10.02 4.37 -15.61
CA LEU A 262 10.88 3.21 -15.82
C LEU A 262 10.24 2.12 -16.70
N ASP A 263 8.95 2.27 -17.01
CA ASP A 263 8.22 1.38 -17.92
C ASP A 263 7.50 2.18 -19.02
N GLN A 264 8.18 2.34 -20.15
CA GLN A 264 7.64 3.09 -21.30
C GLN A 264 6.44 2.40 -21.98
N SER A 265 6.17 1.13 -21.67
CA SER A 265 5.01 0.43 -22.21
C SER A 265 3.69 0.82 -21.53
N GLY A 266 3.74 1.42 -20.33
CA GLY A 266 2.59 1.70 -19.49
C GLY A 266 1.99 0.46 -18.81
N ALA A 267 2.53 -0.73 -19.06
CA ALA A 267 1.98 -1.97 -18.51
C ALA A 267 1.99 -2.00 -16.98
N SER A 268 3.03 -1.46 -16.35
CA SER A 268 3.12 -1.38 -14.89
C SER A 268 2.06 -0.43 -14.32
N THR A 269 1.84 0.73 -14.93
CA THR A 269 0.78 1.67 -14.50
C THR A 269 -0.61 1.02 -14.64
N ALA A 270 -0.88 0.38 -15.78
CA ALA A 270 -2.14 -0.33 -16.00
C ALA A 270 -2.35 -1.47 -14.99
N THR A 271 -1.27 -2.19 -14.64
CA THR A 271 -1.28 -3.24 -13.62
C THR A 271 -1.58 -2.67 -12.23
N ALA A 272 -0.91 -1.59 -11.82
CA ALA A 272 -1.14 -0.92 -10.55
C ALA A 272 -2.59 -0.42 -10.42
N LEU A 273 -3.12 0.21 -11.47
CA LEU A 273 -4.52 0.65 -11.55
C LEU A 273 -5.49 -0.52 -11.39
N LYS A 274 -5.18 -1.66 -12.01
CA LYS A 274 -6.02 -2.85 -11.90
C LYS A 274 -5.97 -3.46 -10.50
N VAL A 275 -4.82 -3.51 -9.86
CA VAL A 275 -4.69 -3.92 -8.43
C VAL A 275 -5.51 -2.98 -7.55
N MET A 276 -5.36 -1.66 -7.73
CA MET A 276 -6.10 -0.64 -6.98
C MET A 276 -7.62 -0.83 -7.13
N ARG A 277 -8.15 -0.98 -8.36
CA ARG A 277 -9.58 -1.22 -8.61
C ARG A 277 -10.08 -2.43 -7.82
N GLU A 278 -9.37 -3.54 -7.90
CA GLU A 278 -9.79 -4.78 -7.23
C GLU A 278 -9.77 -4.63 -5.71
N MET A 279 -8.78 -3.91 -5.15
CA MET A 279 -8.72 -3.65 -3.71
C MET A 279 -9.87 -2.73 -3.25
N LEU A 280 -10.15 -1.65 -3.98
CA LEU A 280 -11.25 -0.73 -3.67
C LEU A 280 -12.60 -1.47 -3.67
N LEU A 281 -12.87 -2.26 -4.71
CA LEU A 281 -14.09 -3.07 -4.79
C LEU A 281 -14.19 -4.10 -3.66
N ALA A 282 -13.09 -4.73 -3.28
CA ALA A 282 -13.09 -5.69 -2.17
C ALA A 282 -13.39 -5.03 -0.83
N LEU A 283 -12.87 -3.83 -0.59
CA LEU A 283 -13.16 -3.02 0.62
C LEU A 283 -14.62 -2.55 0.65
N GLU A 284 -15.20 -2.21 -0.50
CA GLU A 284 -16.59 -1.76 -0.66
C GLU A 284 -17.61 -2.91 -0.70
N LYS A 285 -17.19 -4.12 -1.04
CA LYS A 285 -18.08 -5.27 -1.28
C LYS A 285 -19.15 -5.52 -0.20
N PRO A 286 -18.86 -5.41 1.12
CA PRO A 286 -19.86 -5.62 2.15
C PRO A 286 -21.04 -4.64 2.05
N PHE A 287 -20.79 -3.43 1.57
CA PHE A 287 -21.77 -2.37 1.42
C PHE A 287 -22.53 -2.49 0.11
N LEU A 288 -21.86 -2.74 -1.01
CA LEU A 288 -22.46 -2.91 -2.33
C LEU A 288 -23.46 -4.09 -2.35
N GLN A 289 -23.17 -5.17 -1.64
CA GLN A 289 -24.08 -6.32 -1.53
C GLN A 289 -25.26 -6.07 -0.59
N ALA A 290 -25.13 -5.20 0.39
CA ALA A 290 -26.22 -4.85 1.31
C ALA A 290 -27.29 -3.96 0.65
N GLU A 291 -26.93 -3.16 -0.35
CA GLU A 291 -27.87 -2.28 -1.09
C GLU A 291 -28.69 -3.04 -2.15
N THR A 292 -28.30 -4.28 -2.46
CA THR A 292 -28.97 -5.11 -3.50
C THR A 292 -30.05 -6.03 -2.91
N VAL A 293 -30.23 -6.07 -1.59
CA VAL A 293 -31.25 -6.85 -0.84
C VAL A 293 -32.35 -5.94 -0.32
#